data_426e3a915cae6c3f9d8b2fe2a637fb6a
#
_entry.id   426e3a915cae6c3f9d8b2fe2a637fb6a
#
_cell.length_a   1.000
_cell.length_b   1.000
_cell.length_c   1.000
_cell.angle_alpha   90.00
_cell.angle_beta   90.00
_cell.angle_gamma   90.00
#
_symmetry.space_group_name_H-M   'P 1'
#
loop_
_entity.id
_entity.type
_entity.pdbx_description
1 polymer ?
#
loop_
_entity_poly.entity_id
_entity_poly.type
_entity_poly.pdbx_seq_one_letter_code
_entity_poly.pdbx_strand_id
1 'polypeptide(L)'
;MVSKPRYGWWGYAKWMVRSYKGGTLMTREEINAVDAAVEETKQLSDGAERLKLIDLVLWKRTHTLQGAAMVVYVAERTAQEWHRQFIYLVAEKRGLYSKVCVREP
;
A
#
# COMPACT_ATOMS: atom_id res chain seq x y z
N MET A 1 1.69 20.61 9.20
CA MET A 1 2.14 20.51 7.84
C MET A 1 2.15 19.09 7.36
N VAL A 2 1.60 18.90 6.24
CA VAL A 2 1.53 17.57 5.70
C VAL A 2 2.87 17.13 5.18
N SER A 3 3.27 15.95 5.54
CA SER A 3 4.50 15.45 5.00
C SER A 3 4.28 15.05 3.56
N LYS A 4 5.08 15.59 2.69
CA LYS A 4 5.05 15.20 1.31
C LYS A 4 5.83 13.93 1.13
N PRO A 5 5.45 13.10 0.16
CA PRO A 5 6.24 11.93 -0.15
C PRO A 5 7.64 12.37 -0.55
N ARG A 6 8.63 11.70 -0.01
CA ARG A 6 10.00 12.02 -0.37
C ARG A 6 10.35 11.58 -1.76
N TYR A 7 9.69 10.57 -2.25
CA TYR A 7 10.08 9.89 -3.46
C TYR A 7 9.14 10.25 -4.58
N GLY A 8 9.68 10.50 -5.76
CA GLY A 8 8.86 10.82 -6.91
C GLY A 8 7.90 9.71 -7.30
N TRP A 9 8.22 8.47 -6.91
CA TRP A 9 7.38 7.33 -7.27
C TRP A 9 6.19 7.15 -6.33
N TRP A 10 6.11 7.92 -5.24
CA TRP A 10 5.05 7.69 -4.23
C TRP A 10 3.65 7.79 -4.84
N GLY A 11 3.42 8.86 -5.58
CA GLY A 11 2.12 9.05 -6.21
C GLY A 11 1.78 7.96 -7.19
N TYR A 12 2.79 7.52 -7.95
CA TYR A 12 2.59 6.45 -8.92
C TYR A 12 2.26 5.13 -8.22
N ALA A 13 3.01 4.80 -7.17
CA ALA A 13 2.74 3.56 -6.43
C ALA A 13 1.34 3.58 -5.84
N LYS A 14 0.95 4.70 -5.27
CA LYS A 14 -0.38 4.83 -4.70
C LYS A 14 -1.45 4.70 -5.78
N TRP A 15 -1.19 5.28 -6.96
CA TRP A 15 -2.10 5.15 -8.09
C TRP A 15 -2.26 3.68 -8.49
N MET A 16 -1.17 2.92 -8.52
CA MET A 16 -1.26 1.50 -8.86
C MET A 16 -2.18 0.76 -7.90
N VAL A 17 -2.04 1.02 -6.61
CA VAL A 17 -2.88 0.35 -5.62
C VAL A 17 -4.34 0.74 -5.82
N ARG A 18 -4.61 2.03 -5.97
CA ARG A 18 -5.98 2.50 -6.12
C ARG A 18 -6.63 1.99 -7.39
N SER A 19 -5.86 1.85 -8.45
CA SER A 19 -6.39 1.44 -9.75
C SER A 19 -6.59 -0.07 -9.85
N TYR A 20 -5.95 -0.83 -8.99
CA TYR A 20 -5.91 -2.28 -9.05
C TYR A 20 -7.31 -2.89 -9.12
N LYS A 21 -8.25 -2.35 -8.35
CA LYS A 21 -9.61 -2.86 -8.34
C LYS A 21 -10.59 -1.87 -8.93
N GLY A 22 -10.07 -0.83 -9.57
CA GLY A 22 -10.92 0.23 -10.06
C GLY A 22 -11.26 0.16 -11.54
N GLY A 23 -10.81 -0.87 -12.23
CA GLY A 23 -11.10 -1.01 -13.65
C GLY A 23 -10.24 -0.14 -14.55
N THR A 24 -9.26 0.54 -14.00
CA THR A 24 -8.34 1.34 -14.79
C THR A 24 -7.37 0.45 -15.53
N LEU A 25 -7.02 0.82 -16.75
CA LEU A 25 -6.03 0.06 -17.49
C LEU A 25 -4.68 0.14 -16.80
N MET A 26 -4.10 -1.01 -16.54
CA MET A 26 -2.79 -1.13 -15.93
C MET A 26 -1.96 -2.11 -16.75
N THR A 27 -0.66 -1.89 -16.77
CA THR A 27 0.22 -2.86 -17.45
C THR A 27 0.30 -4.13 -16.61
N ARG A 28 0.77 -5.20 -17.27
CA ARG A 28 0.93 -6.46 -16.56
C ARG A 28 1.92 -6.33 -15.40
N GLU A 29 2.99 -5.57 -15.59
CA GLU A 29 3.95 -5.37 -14.51
C GLU A 29 3.33 -4.67 -13.32
N GLU A 30 2.45 -3.71 -13.58
CA GLU A 30 1.77 -2.99 -12.51
C GLU A 30 0.83 -3.92 -11.75
N ILE A 31 0.06 -4.70 -12.48
CA ILE A 31 -0.86 -5.64 -11.85
C ILE A 31 -0.09 -6.67 -11.03
N ASN A 32 1.00 -7.20 -11.61
CA ASN A 32 1.81 -8.19 -10.92
C ASN A 32 2.43 -7.64 -9.65
N ALA A 33 2.83 -6.37 -9.68
CA ALA A 33 3.41 -5.74 -8.49
C ALA A 33 2.40 -5.68 -7.35
N VAL A 34 1.18 -5.27 -7.64
CA VAL A 34 0.15 -5.21 -6.60
C VAL A 34 -0.23 -6.61 -6.15
N ASP A 35 -0.38 -7.56 -7.09
CA ASP A 35 -0.67 -8.94 -6.73
C ASP A 35 0.39 -9.51 -5.79
N ALA A 36 1.66 -9.27 -6.10
CA ALA A 36 2.75 -9.77 -5.26
C ALA A 36 2.70 -9.15 -3.87
N ALA A 37 2.40 -7.85 -3.80
CA ALA A 37 2.30 -7.18 -2.51
C ALA A 37 1.14 -7.73 -1.70
N VAL A 38 0.01 -8.00 -2.33
CA VAL A 38 -1.14 -8.59 -1.65
C VAL A 38 -0.80 -9.98 -1.11
N GLU A 39 -0.16 -10.81 -1.95
CA GLU A 39 0.19 -12.15 -1.52
C GLU A 39 1.17 -12.14 -0.37
N GLU A 40 2.17 -11.27 -0.43
CA GLU A 40 3.13 -11.19 0.66
C GLU A 40 2.46 -10.71 1.95
N THR A 41 1.54 -9.76 1.85
CA THR A 41 0.82 -9.26 3.02
C THR A 41 -0.05 -10.35 3.63
N LYS A 42 -0.64 -11.21 2.80
CA LYS A 42 -1.46 -12.31 3.30
C LYS A 42 -0.69 -13.26 4.18
N GLN A 43 0.63 -13.35 4.00
CA GLN A 43 1.45 -14.26 4.77
C GLN A 43 1.72 -13.75 6.19
N LEU A 44 1.42 -12.50 6.45
CA LEU A 44 1.66 -11.91 7.76
C LEU A 44 0.56 -12.33 8.72
N SER A 45 0.88 -12.40 10.02
CA SER A 45 -0.11 -12.79 11.01
C SER A 45 -1.29 -11.80 11.06
N ASP A 46 -1.03 -10.53 10.78
CA ASP A 46 -2.08 -9.51 10.76
C ASP A 46 -2.44 -9.12 9.32
N GLY A 47 -2.17 -10.02 8.36
CA GLY A 47 -2.39 -9.70 6.96
C GLY A 47 -3.83 -9.41 6.61
N ALA A 48 -4.77 -10.15 7.18
CA ALA A 48 -6.19 -9.94 6.87
C ALA A 48 -6.63 -8.54 7.28
N GLU A 49 -6.22 -8.10 8.45
CA GLU A 49 -6.57 -6.78 8.94
C GLU A 49 -5.91 -5.69 8.12
N ARG A 50 -4.67 -5.90 7.73
CA ARG A 50 -3.96 -4.94 6.89
C ARG A 50 -4.65 -4.78 5.54
N LEU A 51 -5.01 -5.89 4.93
CA LEU A 51 -5.68 -5.84 3.63
C LEU A 51 -7.08 -5.24 3.73
N LYS A 52 -7.77 -5.49 4.83
CA LYS A 52 -9.07 -4.87 5.03
C LYS A 52 -8.93 -3.35 5.13
N LEU A 53 -7.91 -2.88 5.83
CA LEU A 53 -7.66 -1.46 5.93
C LEU A 53 -7.40 -0.86 4.54
N ILE A 54 -6.54 -1.50 3.76
CA ILE A 54 -6.23 -1.02 2.42
C ILE A 54 -7.48 -1.02 1.54
N ASP A 55 -8.30 -2.06 1.67
CA ASP A 55 -9.54 -2.15 0.89
C ASP A 55 -10.46 -0.97 1.19
N LEU A 56 -10.64 -0.66 2.47
CA LEU A 56 -11.55 0.42 2.86
C LEU A 56 -11.04 1.79 2.43
N VAL A 57 -9.74 2.00 2.47
CA VAL A 57 -9.16 3.33 2.23
C VAL A 57 -8.86 3.55 0.76
N LEU A 58 -8.26 2.57 0.10
CA LEU A 58 -7.74 2.76 -1.25
C LEU A 58 -8.59 2.12 -2.33
N TRP A 59 -9.18 0.97 -2.08
CA TRP A 59 -9.96 0.28 -3.11
C TRP A 59 -11.40 0.72 -3.10
N LYS A 60 -12.09 0.57 -1.98
CA LYS A 60 -13.47 1.01 -1.87
C LYS A 60 -13.59 2.50 -1.64
N ARG A 61 -12.60 3.05 -0.97
CA ARG A 61 -12.55 4.49 -0.65
C ARG A 61 -13.79 4.96 0.09
N THR A 62 -14.27 4.10 0.99
CA THR A 62 -15.44 4.41 1.79
C THR A 62 -15.10 4.98 3.15
N HIS A 63 -13.81 4.90 3.53
CA HIS A 63 -13.37 5.34 4.84
C HIS A 63 -12.10 6.17 4.71
N THR A 64 -11.94 7.11 5.62
CA THR A 64 -10.64 7.74 5.82
C THR A 64 -9.74 6.73 6.52
N LEU A 65 -8.45 7.04 6.55
CA LEU A 65 -7.51 6.15 7.24
C LEU A 65 -7.89 6.00 8.72
N GLN A 66 -8.28 7.11 9.36
CA GLN A 66 -8.71 7.08 10.75
C GLN A 66 -9.95 6.23 10.93
N GLY A 67 -10.93 6.39 10.06
CA GLY A 67 -12.17 5.61 10.15
C GLY A 67 -11.91 4.13 9.92
N ALA A 68 -11.04 3.81 8.97
CA ALA A 68 -10.70 2.40 8.70
C ALA A 68 -9.96 1.80 9.89
N ALA A 69 -9.11 2.58 10.56
CA ALA A 69 -8.42 2.09 11.74
C ALA A 69 -9.42 1.65 12.81
N MET A 70 -10.50 2.40 12.95
CA MET A 70 -11.53 2.04 13.91
C MET A 70 -12.23 0.74 13.54
N VAL A 71 -12.45 0.53 12.24
CA VAL A 71 -13.11 -0.68 11.77
C VAL A 71 -12.28 -1.92 12.05
N VAL A 72 -10.97 -1.83 11.87
CA VAL A 72 -10.11 -2.98 12.10
C VAL A 72 -9.51 -3.01 13.50
N TYR A 73 -9.94 -2.10 14.37
CA TYR A 73 -9.57 -2.08 15.78
C TYR A 73 -8.08 -1.91 16.01
N VAL A 74 -7.47 -0.96 15.31
CA VAL A 74 -6.06 -0.63 15.55
C VAL A 74 -5.94 0.87 15.77
N ALA A 75 -4.82 1.27 16.37
CA ALA A 75 -4.55 2.67 16.57
C ALA A 75 -4.34 3.35 15.22
N GLU A 76 -4.66 4.63 15.16
CA GLU A 76 -4.49 5.39 13.92
C GLU A 76 -3.04 5.35 13.46
N ARG A 77 -2.08 5.43 14.39
CA ARG A 77 -0.68 5.36 14.04
C ARG A 77 -0.34 4.04 13.36
N THR A 78 -0.88 2.94 13.89
CA THR A 78 -0.66 1.63 13.28
C THR A 78 -1.26 1.57 11.89
N ALA A 79 -2.44 2.14 11.70
CA ALA A 79 -3.08 2.17 10.39
C ALA A 79 -2.25 2.97 9.40
N GLN A 80 -1.69 4.11 9.83
CA GLN A 80 -0.82 4.91 8.97
C GLN A 80 0.41 4.12 8.56
N GLU A 81 0.98 3.38 9.50
CA GLU A 81 2.16 2.56 9.22
C GLU A 81 1.83 1.45 8.23
N TRP A 82 0.71 0.78 8.42
CA TRP A 82 0.30 -0.29 7.50
C TRP A 82 0.06 0.24 6.09
N HIS A 83 -0.58 1.40 6.00
CA HIS A 83 -0.85 2.03 4.71
C HIS A 83 0.47 2.35 4.01
N ARG A 84 1.40 2.96 4.73
CA ARG A 84 2.68 3.34 4.17
C ARG A 84 3.49 2.11 3.75
N GLN A 85 3.50 1.09 4.62
CA GLN A 85 4.25 -0.12 4.31
C GLN A 85 3.72 -0.82 3.08
N PHE A 86 2.42 -0.84 2.89
CA PHE A 86 1.85 -1.47 1.71
C PHE A 86 2.25 -0.72 0.44
N ILE A 87 2.21 0.61 0.47
CA ILE A 87 2.64 1.40 -0.69
C ILE A 87 4.12 1.15 -1.01
N TYR A 88 4.96 1.09 0.02
CA TYR A 88 6.38 0.76 -0.18
C TYR A 88 6.54 -0.64 -0.78
N LEU A 89 5.76 -1.58 -0.30
CA LEU A 89 5.87 -2.95 -0.79
C LEU A 89 5.50 -3.03 -2.27
N VAL A 90 4.45 -2.35 -2.68
CA VAL A 90 4.07 -2.30 -4.08
C VAL A 90 5.20 -1.66 -4.91
N ALA A 91 5.77 -0.58 -4.41
CA ALA A 91 6.87 0.08 -5.11
C ALA A 91 8.06 -0.84 -5.25
N GLU A 92 8.38 -1.59 -4.20
CA GLU A 92 9.48 -2.54 -4.25
C GLU A 92 9.21 -3.64 -5.29
N LYS A 93 7.99 -4.16 -5.31
CA LYS A 93 7.64 -5.22 -6.27
C LYS A 93 7.65 -4.70 -7.70
N ARG A 94 7.37 -3.42 -7.89
CA ARG A 94 7.40 -2.82 -9.22
C ARG A 94 8.82 -2.41 -9.64
N GLY A 95 9.79 -2.48 -8.70
CA GLY A 95 11.16 -2.13 -9.02
C GLY A 95 11.47 -0.66 -8.89
N LEU A 96 10.62 0.09 -8.20
CA LEU A 96 10.84 1.52 -8.05
C LEU A 96 11.86 1.85 -6.97
N TYR A 97 12.07 0.92 -6.06
CA TYR A 97 13.07 1.07 -5.02
C TYR A 97 13.40 -0.31 -4.45
N SER A 98 14.54 -0.41 -3.77
CA SER A 98 14.95 -1.68 -3.21
C SER A 98 15.39 -1.47 -1.77
N LYS A 99 14.82 -2.24 -0.86
CA LYS A 99 15.24 -2.21 0.53
C LYS A 99 16.65 -2.76 0.69
N VAL A 100 17.02 -3.65 -0.20
CA VAL A 100 18.30 -4.32 -0.08
C VAL A 100 19.45 -3.40 -0.46
N CYS A 101 19.23 -2.52 -1.37
CA CYS A 101 20.28 -1.67 -1.89
C CYS A 101 20.62 -0.52 -1.00
N VAL A 102 20.06 -0.48 0.06
CA VAL A 102 20.32 0.64 0.90
C VAL A 102 21.78 0.86 1.20
N ARG A 103 22.06 0.76 1.29
CA ARG A 103 23.07 1.10 1.59
C ARG A 103 24.02 1.20 1.19
N GLU A 104 24.34 1.47 1.27
CA GLU A 104 25.17 1.64 0.96
C GLU A 104 25.90 1.80 0.93
N PRO A 105 26.34 1.93 1.07
CA PRO A 105 27.37 2.10 1.04
C PRO A 105 27.95 2.38 1.34
#